data_6fd51545824107b69ad5a64b4575f537
#
_entry.id   6fd51545824107b69ad5a64b4575f537
#
_cell.length_a   1.000
_cell.length_b   1.000
_cell.length_c   1.000
_cell.angle_alpha   90.00
_cell.angle_beta   90.00
_cell.angle_gamma   90.00
#
_symmetry.space_group_name_H-M   'P 1'
#
loop_
_entity.id
_entity.type
_entity.pdbx_description
1 polymer ?
#
loop_
_entity_poly.entity_id
_entity_poly.type
_entity_poly.pdbx_seq_one_letter_code
_entity_poly.pdbx_strand_id
1 'polypeptide(L)'
;MKKGAVKTKKTLPIRWGKPSKFRIPIPRDEKQRLAALYRYDILDTPPERNFDSLVRLAAHVCNTPVGIMVLIDSDRQWFKAKTGLRLTETPREFAFCAHTIMKRGLFIVSDLCRDNRFAVNPFVASGPHYRFYAGAPLITPDNRALGTICVIDNARRTLTNRQKEDLMALSRLAMTELELRYTLIGERRGRRRIGSTQSF
;
A
#
# COMPACT_ATOMS: atom_id res chain seq x y z
N MET A 1 31.51 -4.97 -32.67
CA MET A 1 30.18 -4.60 -32.14
C MET A 1 30.30 -4.26 -30.67
N LYS A 2 30.25 -2.97 -30.32
CA LYS A 2 30.41 -2.50 -28.92
C LYS A 2 29.04 -2.57 -28.22
N LYS A 3 28.95 -3.40 -27.16
CA LYS A 3 27.75 -3.47 -26.27
C LYS A 3 27.68 -2.18 -25.43
N GLY A 4 26.69 -1.33 -25.72
CA GLY A 4 26.39 -0.17 -24.93
C GLY A 4 25.82 -0.56 -23.56
N ALA A 5 26.55 -0.25 -22.50
CA ALA A 5 26.09 -0.40 -21.14
C ALA A 5 24.98 0.64 -20.85
N VAL A 6 23.77 0.18 -20.61
CA VAL A 6 22.67 1.04 -20.14
C VAL A 6 23.01 1.52 -18.73
N LYS A 7 23.37 2.79 -18.60
CA LYS A 7 23.55 3.45 -17.31
C LYS A 7 22.22 3.55 -16.60
N THR A 8 21.95 2.69 -15.63
CA THR A 8 20.87 2.85 -14.66
C THR A 8 21.08 4.16 -13.90
N LYS A 9 20.23 5.16 -14.15
CA LYS A 9 20.19 6.39 -13.35
C LYS A 9 19.88 6.00 -11.90
N LYS A 10 20.88 6.09 -11.01
CA LYS A 10 20.70 6.02 -9.57
C LYS A 10 19.67 7.09 -9.19
N THR A 11 18.51 6.67 -8.74
CA THR A 11 17.52 7.56 -8.12
C THR A 11 18.16 8.13 -6.86
N LEU A 12 18.33 9.45 -6.80
CA LEU A 12 18.82 10.12 -5.60
C LEU A 12 17.88 9.75 -4.44
N PRO A 13 18.40 9.35 -3.27
CA PRO A 13 17.55 9.07 -2.12
C PRO A 13 16.79 10.36 -1.76
N ILE A 14 15.47 10.27 -1.67
CA ILE A 14 14.67 11.36 -1.12
C ILE A 14 15.23 11.61 0.29
N ARG A 15 15.77 12.80 0.52
CA ARG A 15 16.16 13.22 1.88
C ARG A 15 14.86 13.42 2.67
N TRP A 16 14.48 12.39 3.39
CA TRP A 16 13.45 12.51 4.41
C TRP A 16 13.94 13.56 5.40
N GLY A 17 13.22 14.67 5.54
CA GLY A 17 13.53 15.68 6.57
C GLY A 17 13.61 15.05 7.96
N LYS A 18 14.15 15.78 8.96
CA LYS A 18 14.17 15.31 10.36
C LYS A 18 12.81 14.75 10.74
N PRO A 19 12.74 13.67 11.57
CA PRO A 19 11.48 13.08 12.01
C PRO A 19 10.57 14.21 12.48
N SER A 20 9.48 14.36 11.76
CA SER A 20 8.57 15.47 11.97
C SER A 20 7.73 15.18 13.20
N LYS A 21 7.20 16.22 13.83
CA LYS A 21 6.19 16.15 14.90
C LYS A 21 4.85 15.53 14.43
N PHE A 22 4.86 14.74 13.34
CA PHE A 22 3.67 14.06 12.84
C PHE A 22 3.33 12.92 13.78
N ARG A 23 2.26 13.08 14.53
CA ARG A 23 1.64 11.98 15.26
C ARG A 23 0.76 11.21 14.28
N ILE A 24 1.30 10.16 13.67
CA ILE A 24 0.48 9.19 12.97
C ILE A 24 -0.36 8.39 13.98
N PRO A 25 -1.62 8.06 13.66
CA PRO A 25 -2.41 7.21 14.51
C PRO A 25 -1.86 5.78 14.48
N ILE A 26 -1.84 5.15 15.66
CA ILE A 26 -1.47 3.73 15.83
C ILE A 26 -2.71 3.00 16.35
N PRO A 27 -3.14 1.90 15.70
CA PRO A 27 -4.24 1.08 16.20
C PRO A 27 -4.01 0.57 17.62
N ARG A 28 -5.06 0.48 18.44
CA ARG A 28 -4.96 -0.07 19.80
C ARG A 28 -4.49 -1.52 19.81
N ASP A 29 -4.79 -2.25 18.75
CA ASP A 29 -4.43 -3.66 18.54
C ASP A 29 -3.22 -3.83 17.59
N GLU A 30 -2.30 -2.85 17.55
CA GLU A 30 -1.17 -2.81 16.63
C GLU A 30 -0.32 -4.09 16.66
N LYS A 31 -0.07 -4.64 17.84
CA LYS A 31 0.69 -5.89 17.98
C LYS A 31 0.02 -7.05 17.24
N GLN A 32 -1.30 -7.19 17.38
CA GLN A 32 -2.08 -8.24 16.71
C GLN A 32 -2.18 -7.97 15.21
N ARG A 33 -2.32 -6.71 14.81
CA ARG A 33 -2.32 -6.29 13.41
C ARG A 33 -1.01 -6.63 12.71
N LEU A 34 0.13 -6.33 13.34
CA LEU A 34 1.47 -6.68 12.82
C LEU A 34 1.66 -8.20 12.76
N ALA A 35 1.24 -8.93 13.79
CA ALA A 35 1.28 -10.38 13.77
C ALA A 35 0.44 -10.96 12.62
N ALA A 36 -0.74 -10.39 12.34
CA ALA A 36 -1.54 -10.75 11.19
C ALA A 36 -0.81 -10.44 9.87
N LEU A 37 -0.22 -9.24 9.72
CA LEU A 37 0.54 -8.87 8.52
C LEU A 37 1.69 -9.86 8.25
N TYR A 38 2.50 -10.17 9.26
CA TYR A 38 3.65 -11.06 9.10
C TYR A 38 3.26 -12.50 8.77
N ARG A 39 2.08 -12.95 9.21
CA ARG A 39 1.53 -14.27 8.89
C ARG A 39 1.36 -14.47 7.37
N TYR A 40 1.03 -13.42 6.59
CA TYR A 40 0.85 -13.51 5.14
C TYR A 40 2.16 -13.66 4.36
N ASP A 41 3.33 -13.47 4.98
CA ASP A 41 4.64 -13.60 4.34
C ASP A 41 4.69 -12.87 2.98
N ILE A 42 4.20 -11.64 2.97
CA ILE A 42 4.00 -10.83 1.75
C ILE A 42 5.03 -9.70 1.62
N LEU A 43 5.57 -9.22 2.76
CA LEU A 43 6.54 -8.12 2.75
C LEU A 43 7.80 -8.54 2.00
N ASP A 44 8.40 -7.59 1.29
CA ASP A 44 9.63 -7.73 0.52
C ASP A 44 9.59 -8.81 -0.58
N THR A 45 8.38 -9.27 -0.96
CA THR A 45 8.20 -10.23 -2.05
C THR A 45 8.21 -9.54 -3.42
N PRO A 46 8.60 -10.27 -4.50
CA PRO A 46 8.57 -9.73 -5.85
C PRO A 46 7.20 -9.20 -6.29
N PRO A 47 7.13 -8.32 -7.30
CA PRO A 47 5.88 -7.91 -7.91
C PRO A 47 5.06 -9.11 -8.41
N GLU A 48 3.74 -9.02 -8.31
CA GLU A 48 2.79 -10.05 -8.77
C GLU A 48 1.71 -9.40 -9.63
N ARG A 49 1.46 -9.97 -10.82
CA ARG A 49 0.57 -9.39 -11.86
C ARG A 49 -0.85 -9.08 -11.37
N ASN A 50 -1.37 -9.90 -10.47
CA ASN A 50 -2.73 -9.73 -9.95
C ASN A 50 -2.84 -8.42 -9.16
N PHE A 51 -1.90 -8.18 -8.24
CA PHE A 51 -1.88 -6.92 -7.47
C PHE A 51 -1.57 -5.70 -8.35
N ASP A 52 -0.67 -5.83 -9.33
CA ASP A 52 -0.38 -4.75 -10.29
C ASP A 52 -1.62 -4.39 -11.12
N SER A 53 -2.44 -5.37 -11.48
CA SER A 53 -3.68 -5.14 -12.22
C SER A 53 -4.72 -4.42 -11.38
N LEU A 54 -4.86 -4.79 -10.10
CA LEU A 54 -5.80 -4.13 -9.17
C LEU A 54 -5.47 -2.65 -8.96
N VAL A 55 -4.19 -2.30 -8.79
CA VAL A 55 -3.81 -0.88 -8.60
C VAL A 55 -3.94 -0.05 -9.87
N ARG A 56 -3.69 -0.64 -11.06
CA ARG A 56 -3.97 0.04 -12.34
C ARG A 56 -5.46 0.30 -12.50
N LEU A 57 -6.30 -0.69 -12.17
CA LEU A 57 -7.75 -0.54 -12.23
C LEU A 57 -8.25 0.52 -11.25
N ALA A 58 -7.73 0.54 -10.02
CA ALA A 58 -8.06 1.57 -9.03
C ALA A 58 -7.75 2.98 -9.54
N ALA A 59 -6.56 3.20 -10.11
CA ALA A 59 -6.16 4.47 -10.69
C ALA A 59 -7.07 4.85 -11.87
N HIS A 60 -7.40 3.89 -12.74
CA HIS A 60 -8.27 4.10 -13.90
C HIS A 60 -9.69 4.49 -13.48
N VAL A 61 -10.32 3.71 -12.61
CA VAL A 61 -11.70 3.93 -12.15
C VAL A 61 -11.83 5.28 -11.43
N CYS A 62 -10.85 5.63 -10.61
CA CYS A 62 -10.84 6.92 -9.90
C CYS A 62 -10.33 8.09 -10.77
N ASN A 63 -9.89 7.81 -12.02
CA ASN A 63 -9.28 8.78 -12.92
C ASN A 63 -8.13 9.56 -12.26
N THR A 64 -7.20 8.83 -11.63
CA THR A 64 -6.04 9.39 -10.93
C THR A 64 -4.73 8.88 -11.53
N PRO A 65 -3.65 9.68 -11.49
CA PRO A 65 -2.35 9.25 -12.05
C PRO A 65 -1.65 8.18 -11.22
N VAL A 66 -2.00 8.04 -9.93
CA VAL A 66 -1.31 7.14 -9.01
C VAL A 66 -2.29 6.17 -8.35
N GLY A 67 -1.96 4.88 -8.39
CA GLY A 67 -2.62 3.82 -7.64
C GLY A 67 -1.58 2.96 -6.91
N ILE A 68 -1.86 2.58 -5.67
CA ILE A 68 -0.92 1.82 -4.84
C ILE A 68 -1.67 0.80 -3.98
N MET A 69 -1.09 -0.39 -3.86
CA MET A 69 -1.40 -1.32 -2.77
C MET A 69 -0.28 -1.25 -1.73
N VAL A 70 -0.62 -0.77 -0.56
CA VAL A 70 0.30 -0.52 0.56
C VAL A 70 0.05 -1.50 1.67
N LEU A 71 1.11 -2.03 2.28
CA LEU A 71 1.08 -2.72 3.57
C LEU A 71 1.80 -1.85 4.61
N ILE A 72 1.16 -1.68 5.77
CA ILE A 72 1.68 -0.83 6.87
C ILE A 72 2.44 -1.71 7.85
N ASP A 73 3.76 -1.64 7.77
CA ASP A 73 4.69 -2.29 8.69
C ASP A 73 4.91 -1.48 9.97
N SER A 74 5.80 -1.90 10.82
CA SER A 74 6.13 -1.25 12.10
C SER A 74 6.62 0.19 11.94
N ASP A 75 7.50 0.43 10.98
CA ASP A 75 8.21 1.70 10.77
C ASP A 75 8.11 2.24 9.34
N ARG A 76 7.58 1.44 8.41
CA ARG A 76 7.44 1.78 6.99
C ARG A 76 6.04 1.46 6.45
N GLN A 77 5.69 2.07 5.34
CA GLN A 77 4.67 1.58 4.42
C GLN A 77 5.38 0.99 3.20
N TRP A 78 5.17 -0.29 2.97
CA TRP A 78 5.75 -1.02 1.86
C TRP A 78 4.73 -1.20 0.73
N PHE A 79 5.16 -1.05 -0.54
CA PHE A 79 4.27 -1.06 -1.70
C PHE A 79 4.33 -2.41 -2.40
N LYS A 80 3.31 -3.23 -2.22
CA LYS A 80 3.17 -4.51 -2.92
C LYS A 80 2.97 -4.32 -4.42
N ALA A 81 2.16 -3.34 -4.80
CA ALA A 81 1.90 -2.98 -6.19
C ALA A 81 1.72 -1.47 -6.33
N LYS A 82 2.07 -0.91 -7.47
CA LYS A 82 2.00 0.52 -7.72
C LYS A 82 1.92 0.86 -9.21
N THR A 83 1.27 1.98 -9.51
CA THR A 83 1.32 2.63 -10.81
C THR A 83 1.47 4.13 -10.63
N GLY A 84 2.12 4.82 -11.57
CA GLY A 84 2.31 6.27 -11.56
C GLY A 84 3.40 6.78 -10.62
N LEU A 85 4.17 5.91 -9.93
CA LEU A 85 5.29 6.33 -9.08
C LEU A 85 6.45 5.32 -9.07
N ARG A 86 7.64 5.77 -8.65
CA ARG A 86 8.86 4.93 -8.64
C ARG A 86 9.22 4.38 -7.26
N LEU A 87 8.73 4.97 -6.17
CA LEU A 87 9.02 4.53 -4.81
C LEU A 87 8.51 3.10 -4.58
N THR A 88 9.21 2.36 -3.72
CA THR A 88 8.83 1.00 -3.29
C THR A 88 8.35 0.96 -1.85
N GLU A 89 8.72 1.96 -1.08
CA GLU A 89 8.35 2.14 0.32
C GLU A 89 8.57 3.59 0.75
N THR A 90 8.04 3.96 1.89
CA THR A 90 8.32 5.24 2.56
C THR A 90 8.24 5.04 4.08
N PRO A 91 8.86 5.93 4.89
CA PRO A 91 8.67 5.90 6.33
C PRO A 91 7.19 5.99 6.70
N ARG A 92 6.77 5.20 7.68
CA ARG A 92 5.38 5.14 8.14
C ARG A 92 4.87 6.49 8.65
N GLU A 93 5.74 7.30 9.23
CA GLU A 93 5.40 8.63 9.75
C GLU A 93 4.82 9.58 8.69
N PHE A 94 5.13 9.36 7.39
CA PHE A 94 4.60 10.18 6.30
C PHE A 94 3.39 9.53 5.60
N ALA A 95 2.92 8.37 6.09
CA ALA A 95 1.90 7.58 5.44
C ALA A 95 0.49 8.13 5.64
N PHE A 96 -0.17 8.59 4.57
CA PHE A 96 -1.62 8.84 4.58
C PHE A 96 -2.40 7.55 4.92
N CYS A 97 -1.88 6.42 4.48
CA CYS A 97 -2.44 5.09 4.69
C CYS A 97 -2.51 4.68 6.17
N ALA A 98 -1.64 5.23 7.03
CA ALA A 98 -1.71 5.03 8.48
C ALA A 98 -3.03 5.55 9.08
N HIS A 99 -3.63 6.56 8.47
CA HIS A 99 -4.96 7.06 8.86
C HIS A 99 -6.10 6.20 8.30
N THR A 100 -5.89 5.58 7.13
CA THR A 100 -6.90 4.70 6.52
C THR A 100 -7.09 3.43 7.33
N ILE A 101 -6.02 2.79 7.83
CA ILE A 101 -6.11 1.55 8.62
C ILE A 101 -6.81 1.73 9.97
N MET A 102 -7.03 2.97 10.40
CA MET A 102 -7.84 3.29 11.58
C MET A 102 -9.35 3.18 11.33
N LYS A 103 -9.76 2.98 10.07
CA LYS A 103 -11.17 2.97 9.66
C LYS A 103 -11.54 1.65 9.01
N ARG A 104 -12.84 1.35 8.98
CA ARG A 104 -13.40 0.18 8.28
C ARG A 104 -13.93 0.52 6.88
N GLY A 105 -14.05 1.79 6.57
CA GLY A 105 -14.47 2.31 5.27
C GLY A 105 -13.40 3.20 4.65
N LEU A 106 -13.76 3.82 3.55
CA LEU A 106 -12.91 4.76 2.84
C LEU A 106 -12.44 5.91 3.73
N PHE A 107 -11.17 6.26 3.56
CA PHE A 107 -10.61 7.49 4.05
C PHE A 107 -10.26 8.38 2.85
N ILE A 108 -10.94 9.52 2.74
CA ILE A 108 -10.81 10.45 1.60
C ILE A 108 -10.40 11.83 2.10
N VAL A 109 -9.40 12.40 1.44
CA VAL A 109 -8.98 13.80 1.64
C VAL A 109 -8.97 14.50 0.28
N SER A 110 -9.96 15.34 0.06
CA SER A 110 -10.16 16.04 -1.24
C SER A 110 -9.12 17.11 -1.52
N ASP A 111 -8.47 17.66 -0.47
CA ASP A 111 -7.37 18.61 -0.57
C ASP A 111 -6.41 18.46 0.62
N LEU A 112 -5.33 17.73 0.41
CA LEU A 112 -4.29 17.50 1.42
C LEU A 112 -3.63 18.77 1.94
N CYS A 113 -3.53 19.83 1.12
CA CYS A 113 -2.95 21.11 1.54
C CYS A 113 -3.83 21.88 2.53
N ARG A 114 -5.13 21.58 2.56
CA ARG A 114 -6.09 22.20 3.48
C ARG A 114 -6.40 21.33 4.71
N ASP A 115 -5.84 20.15 4.77
CA ASP A 115 -6.01 19.24 5.90
C ASP A 115 -4.85 19.44 6.89
N ASN A 116 -5.14 19.88 8.10
CA ASN A 116 -4.13 20.18 9.12
C ASN A 116 -3.26 18.97 9.49
N ARG A 117 -3.73 17.74 9.22
CA ARG A 117 -2.96 16.52 9.43
C ARG A 117 -1.86 16.35 8.40
N PHE A 118 -2.03 16.90 7.18
CA PHE A 118 -1.20 16.59 6.02
C PHE A 118 -0.54 17.80 5.36
N ALA A 119 -0.99 19.02 5.62
CA ALA A 119 -0.51 20.23 4.94
C ALA A 119 1.03 20.40 4.99
N VAL A 120 1.66 19.97 6.10
CA VAL A 120 3.11 20.05 6.30
C VAL A 120 3.85 18.74 5.92
N ASN A 121 3.12 17.70 5.49
CA ASN A 121 3.72 16.44 5.05
C ASN A 121 4.66 16.69 3.85
N PRO A 122 5.87 16.09 3.81
CA PRO A 122 6.82 16.32 2.73
C PRO A 122 6.27 16.03 1.33
N PHE A 123 5.38 15.04 1.18
CA PHE A 123 4.74 14.73 -0.09
C PHE A 123 3.72 15.78 -0.55
N VAL A 124 3.25 16.62 0.37
CA VAL A 124 2.31 17.71 0.11
C VAL A 124 3.07 19.03 -0.04
N ALA A 125 3.94 19.36 0.92
CA ALA A 125 4.59 20.66 1.01
C ALA A 125 5.82 20.81 0.10
N SER A 126 6.62 19.74 -0.10
CA SER A 126 7.95 19.85 -0.72
C SER A 126 8.17 18.88 -1.88
N GLY A 127 7.51 17.72 -1.90
CA GLY A 127 7.76 16.64 -2.84
C GLY A 127 6.86 16.69 -4.06
N PRO A 128 6.15 15.60 -4.42
CA PRO A 128 5.34 15.58 -5.63
C PRO A 128 4.11 16.48 -5.57
N HIS A 129 3.92 17.23 -4.48
CA HIS A 129 2.80 18.17 -4.26
C HIS A 129 1.43 17.50 -4.37
N TYR A 130 1.26 16.37 -3.71
CA TYR A 130 -0.02 15.67 -3.70
C TYR A 130 -1.11 16.53 -3.07
N ARG A 131 -2.29 16.51 -3.73
CA ARG A 131 -3.47 17.29 -3.32
C ARG A 131 -4.64 16.42 -2.92
N PHE A 132 -4.75 15.24 -3.46
CA PHE A 132 -5.86 14.32 -3.24
C PHE A 132 -5.35 12.95 -2.78
N TYR A 133 -6.08 12.35 -1.86
CA TYR A 133 -5.89 10.97 -1.41
C TYR A 133 -7.24 10.30 -1.18
N ALA A 134 -7.38 9.08 -1.64
CA ALA A 134 -8.46 8.18 -1.24
C ALA A 134 -7.92 6.77 -1.03
N GLY A 135 -8.21 6.16 0.12
CA GLY A 135 -7.76 4.83 0.46
C GLY A 135 -8.88 3.96 1.04
N ALA A 136 -8.92 2.70 0.61
CA ALA A 136 -9.78 1.65 1.14
C ALA A 136 -8.91 0.66 1.94
N PRO A 137 -9.26 0.31 3.18
CA PRO A 137 -8.45 -0.57 4.01
C PRO A 137 -8.51 -2.02 3.53
N LEU A 138 -7.39 -2.73 3.62
CA LEU A 138 -7.27 -4.17 3.41
C LEU A 138 -7.54 -4.87 4.75
N ILE A 139 -8.73 -5.43 4.91
CA ILE A 139 -9.19 -6.00 6.17
C ILE A 139 -9.24 -7.51 6.07
N THR A 140 -8.52 -8.19 6.95
CA THR A 140 -8.50 -9.66 7.06
C THR A 140 -9.84 -10.22 7.59
N PRO A 141 -10.11 -11.53 7.41
CA PRO A 141 -11.29 -12.17 7.99
C PRO A 141 -11.38 -12.03 9.52
N ASP A 142 -10.23 -12.02 10.22
CA ASP A 142 -10.13 -11.76 11.67
C ASP A 142 -10.09 -10.27 12.01
N ASN A 143 -10.59 -9.43 11.08
CA ASN A 143 -10.83 -8.00 11.28
C ASN A 143 -9.59 -7.14 11.58
N ARG A 144 -8.42 -7.44 10.95
CA ARG A 144 -7.19 -6.65 11.04
C ARG A 144 -6.95 -5.87 9.76
N ALA A 145 -6.69 -4.57 9.89
CA ALA A 145 -6.36 -3.72 8.74
C ALA A 145 -4.86 -3.79 8.46
N LEU A 146 -4.46 -4.56 7.44
CA LEU A 146 -3.04 -4.77 7.09
C LEU A 146 -2.43 -3.59 6.34
N GLY A 147 -3.25 -2.88 5.60
CA GLY A 147 -2.82 -1.83 4.69
C GLY A 147 -3.96 -1.23 3.92
N THR A 148 -3.71 -0.76 2.71
CA THR A 148 -4.72 -0.10 1.87
C THR A 148 -4.50 -0.38 0.39
N ILE A 149 -5.59 -0.34 -0.40
CA ILE A 149 -5.50 0.06 -1.79
C ILE A 149 -5.90 1.53 -1.87
N CYS A 150 -5.07 2.38 -2.49
CA CYS A 150 -5.30 3.82 -2.49
C CYS A 150 -4.94 4.45 -3.83
N VAL A 151 -5.51 5.62 -4.05
CA VAL A 151 -5.27 6.49 -5.22
C VAL A 151 -4.87 7.88 -4.77
N ILE A 152 -3.99 8.52 -5.53
CA ILE A 152 -3.40 9.81 -5.20
C ILE A 152 -3.36 10.69 -6.45
N ASP A 153 -3.54 12.00 -6.28
CA ASP A 153 -3.41 12.97 -7.36
C ASP A 153 -2.77 14.28 -6.88
N ASN A 154 -2.15 14.99 -7.81
CA ASN A 154 -1.63 16.34 -7.63
C ASN A 154 -2.71 17.42 -7.79
N ALA A 155 -3.89 17.06 -8.26
CA ALA A 155 -5.06 17.91 -8.35
C ALA A 155 -6.05 17.59 -7.21
N ARG A 156 -6.82 18.60 -6.77
CA ARG A 156 -7.96 18.40 -5.87
C ARG A 156 -9.02 17.55 -6.57
N ARG A 157 -9.62 16.63 -5.82
CA ARG A 157 -10.67 15.75 -6.36
C ARG A 157 -11.78 15.47 -5.37
N THR A 158 -12.91 15.06 -5.93
CA THR A 158 -13.99 14.37 -5.21
C THR A 158 -14.29 13.09 -5.96
N LEU A 159 -14.58 12.00 -5.26
CA LEU A 159 -15.03 10.76 -5.86
C LEU A 159 -16.55 10.71 -5.92
N THR A 160 -17.09 10.25 -7.04
CA THR A 160 -18.52 9.88 -7.14
C THR A 160 -18.82 8.68 -6.22
N ASN A 161 -20.09 8.42 -5.94
CA ASN A 161 -20.47 7.26 -5.12
C ASN A 161 -20.03 5.95 -5.78
N ARG A 162 -20.18 5.83 -7.10
CA ARG A 162 -19.71 4.67 -7.86
C ARG A 162 -18.19 4.45 -7.70
N GLN A 163 -17.37 5.49 -7.84
CA GLN A 163 -15.93 5.38 -7.64
C GLN A 163 -15.55 4.95 -6.21
N LYS A 164 -16.29 5.41 -5.21
CA LYS A 164 -16.13 4.98 -3.82
C LYS A 164 -16.45 3.50 -3.65
N GLU A 165 -17.55 3.04 -4.21
CA GLU A 165 -17.97 1.63 -4.19
C GLU A 165 -16.96 0.74 -4.91
N ASP A 166 -16.50 1.15 -6.08
CA ASP A 166 -15.50 0.43 -6.88
C ASP A 166 -14.16 0.33 -6.14
N LEU A 167 -13.69 1.41 -5.49
CA LEU A 167 -12.45 1.39 -4.72
C LEU A 167 -12.56 0.45 -3.50
N MET A 168 -13.71 0.41 -2.83
CA MET A 168 -13.98 -0.56 -1.76
C MET A 168 -14.07 -2.00 -2.28
N ALA A 169 -14.64 -2.22 -3.46
CA ALA A 169 -14.69 -3.53 -4.10
C ALA A 169 -13.27 -4.03 -4.43
N LEU A 170 -12.43 -3.16 -4.99
CA LEU A 170 -11.02 -3.47 -5.30
C LEU A 170 -10.21 -3.80 -4.04
N SER A 171 -10.49 -3.15 -2.92
CA SER A 171 -9.87 -3.48 -1.63
C SER A 171 -10.23 -4.89 -1.17
N ARG A 172 -11.50 -5.30 -1.31
CA ARG A 172 -11.93 -6.67 -1.00
C ARG A 172 -11.28 -7.71 -1.93
N LEU A 173 -11.22 -7.41 -3.24
CA LEU A 173 -10.54 -8.29 -4.20
C LEU A 173 -9.05 -8.43 -3.91
N ALA A 174 -8.37 -7.34 -3.54
CA ALA A 174 -6.97 -7.38 -3.13
C ALA A 174 -6.78 -8.24 -1.87
N MET A 175 -7.72 -8.20 -0.93
CA MET A 175 -7.67 -9.05 0.26
C MET A 175 -7.92 -10.52 -0.09
N THR A 176 -8.89 -10.82 -0.96
CA THR A 176 -9.12 -12.18 -1.47
C THR A 176 -7.87 -12.75 -2.15
N GLU A 177 -7.19 -11.95 -2.96
CA GLU A 177 -5.93 -12.37 -3.60
C GLU A 177 -4.81 -12.64 -2.57
N LEU A 178 -4.74 -11.84 -1.51
CA LEU A 178 -3.81 -12.09 -0.39
C LEU A 178 -4.12 -13.42 0.33
N GLU A 179 -5.38 -13.71 0.61
CA GLU A 179 -5.82 -14.97 1.23
C GLU A 179 -5.48 -16.17 0.35
N LEU A 180 -5.80 -16.09 -0.94
CA LEU A 180 -5.50 -17.14 -1.90
C LEU A 180 -3.98 -17.41 -1.96
N ARG A 181 -3.18 -16.35 -2.06
CA ARG A 181 -1.72 -16.45 -2.03
C ARG A 181 -1.22 -17.14 -0.75
N TYR A 182 -1.74 -16.75 0.39
CA TYR A 182 -1.37 -17.32 1.69
C TYR A 182 -1.67 -18.83 1.74
N THR A 183 -2.86 -19.24 1.32
CA THR A 183 -3.28 -20.65 1.26
C THR A 183 -2.38 -21.48 0.35
N LEU A 184 -2.12 -20.99 -0.87
CA LEU A 184 -1.27 -21.70 -1.85
C LEU A 184 0.18 -21.89 -1.36
N ILE A 185 0.73 -20.90 -0.64
CA ILE A 185 2.08 -21.01 -0.07
C ILE A 185 2.09 -22.03 1.07
N GLY A 186 1.05 -22.04 1.91
CA GLY A 186 0.89 -23.02 2.99
C GLY A 186 0.86 -24.45 2.49
N GLU A 187 0.06 -24.72 1.44
CA GLU A 187 -0.03 -26.04 0.81
C GLU A 187 1.31 -26.50 0.22
N ARG A 188 2.02 -25.62 -0.48
CA ARG A 188 3.35 -25.94 -1.05
C ARG A 188 4.37 -26.29 0.02
N ARG A 189 4.34 -25.58 1.17
CA ARG A 189 5.21 -25.88 2.31
C ARG A 189 4.86 -27.21 2.97
N GLY A 190 3.57 -27.52 3.11
CA GLY A 190 3.08 -28.79 3.64
C GLY A 190 3.52 -29.99 2.78
N ARG A 191 3.34 -29.93 1.45
CA ARG A 191 3.75 -30.98 0.51
C ARG A 191 5.26 -31.25 0.54
N ARG A 192 6.11 -30.21 0.64
CA ARG A 192 7.57 -30.38 0.74
C ARG A 192 8.00 -31.09 2.03
N ARG A 193 7.31 -30.88 3.15
CA ARG A 193 7.59 -31.57 4.42
C ARG A 193 7.26 -33.06 4.35
N ILE A 194 6.16 -33.45 3.70
CA ILE A 194 5.75 -34.86 3.56
C ILE A 194 6.72 -35.61 2.61
N GLY A 195 7.14 -34.98 1.51
CA GLY A 195 8.08 -35.60 0.54
C GLY A 195 9.49 -35.82 1.09
N SER A 196 9.93 -35.06 2.08
CA SER A 196 11.25 -35.25 2.72
C SER A 196 11.28 -36.33 3.80
N THR A 197 10.12 -36.84 4.23
CA THR A 197 10.01 -37.90 5.27
C THR A 197 9.90 -39.32 4.67
N GLN A 198 9.79 -39.44 3.35
CA GLN A 198 9.66 -40.73 2.65
C GLN A 198 10.96 -41.21 1.98
N SER A 199 12.09 -40.56 2.25
CA SER A 199 13.41 -40.95 1.70
C SER A 199 14.30 -41.53 2.80
N PHE A 200 13.88 -42.64 3.41
CA PHE A 200 14.71 -43.50 4.26
C PHE A 200 14.46 -44.97 3.89
#